data_a950e76ab67dc1083cec5f89eb01b7cc
#
_entry.id   a950e76ab67dc1083cec5f89eb01b7cc
#
_cell.length_a   1.000
_cell.length_b   1.000
_cell.length_c   1.000
_cell.angle_alpha   90.00
_cell.angle_beta   90.00
_cell.angle_gamma   90.00
#
_symmetry.space_group_name_H-M   'P 1'
#
loop_
_entity.id
_entity.type
_entity.pdbx_description
1 polymer ?
#
loop_
_entity_poly.entity_id
_entity_poly.type
_entity_poly.pdbx_seq_one_letter_code
_entity_poly.pdbx_strand_id
1 'polypeptide(L)'
;PAMHQTKKGNQWFFGMKAHIGADAGTGYVHTVTATAANVHDLDEAVHVVRADDEVVYADAGYQGAAKRPEIAENEDLSRITWQVAPRKGVLKTMTDHDRVLASRQASVRAKVEHPFLIVKRDFAFTKTRYRGIAKNLNHLNVLFASANWLMRARAVALMG
;
A
#
# COMPACT_ATOMS: atom_id res chain seq x y z
N PRO A 1 0.63 -12.73 -16.37
CA PRO A 1 0.64 -11.34 -16.81
C PRO A 1 2.06 -10.86 -17.12
N ALA A 2 2.21 -10.04 -18.16
CA ALA A 2 3.50 -9.48 -18.56
C ALA A 2 3.78 -8.20 -17.76
N MET A 3 5.07 -7.90 -17.53
CA MET A 3 5.49 -6.59 -17.08
C MET A 3 5.19 -5.54 -18.15
N HIS A 4 4.97 -4.30 -17.75
CA HIS A 4 4.60 -3.23 -18.67
C HIS A 4 5.37 -1.94 -18.38
N GLN A 5 5.35 -1.02 -19.35
CA GLN A 5 5.90 0.33 -19.18
C GLN A 5 4.92 1.21 -18.39
N THR A 6 5.46 2.09 -17.56
CA THR A 6 4.71 3.17 -16.89
C THR A 6 5.56 4.43 -16.87
N LYS A 7 4.92 5.60 -16.86
CA LYS A 7 5.57 6.90 -16.78
C LYS A 7 5.41 7.48 -15.39
N LYS A 8 6.49 7.90 -14.76
CA LYS A 8 6.48 8.63 -13.50
C LYS A 8 7.27 9.94 -13.67
N GLY A 9 6.55 11.06 -13.67
CA GLY A 9 7.14 12.33 -14.09
C GLY A 9 7.58 12.24 -15.56
N ASN A 10 8.83 12.58 -15.84
CA ASN A 10 9.43 12.51 -17.19
C ASN A 10 10.20 11.22 -17.49
N GLN A 11 10.19 10.26 -16.54
CA GLN A 11 10.92 9.00 -16.70
C GLN A 11 9.98 7.83 -17.00
N TRP A 12 10.43 6.94 -17.90
CA TRP A 12 9.77 5.68 -18.18
C TRP A 12 10.40 4.54 -17.38
N PHE A 13 9.55 3.73 -16.79
CA PHE A 13 9.94 2.53 -16.05
C PHE A 13 9.26 1.32 -16.67
N PHE A 14 10.01 0.24 -16.83
CA PHE A 14 9.47 -1.05 -17.24
C PHE A 14 9.49 -2.02 -16.06
N GLY A 15 8.37 -2.67 -15.78
CA GLY A 15 8.33 -3.64 -14.70
C GLY A 15 6.94 -3.91 -14.16
N MET A 16 6.87 -3.98 -12.85
CA MET A 16 5.67 -4.26 -12.07
C MET A 16 5.50 -3.25 -10.93
N LYS A 17 4.30 -3.18 -10.38
CA LYS A 17 4.00 -2.55 -9.10
C LYS A 17 3.76 -3.62 -8.05
N ALA A 18 4.18 -3.35 -6.83
CA ALA A 18 3.77 -4.08 -5.64
C ALA A 18 2.78 -3.23 -4.85
N HIS A 19 1.66 -3.83 -4.46
CA HIS A 19 0.66 -3.24 -3.60
C HIS A 19 0.64 -4.03 -2.29
N ILE A 20 0.52 -3.36 -1.18
CA ILE A 20 0.46 -4.01 0.13
C ILE A 20 -0.66 -3.45 0.98
N GLY A 21 -1.34 -4.34 1.71
CA GLY A 21 -2.14 -4.02 2.88
C GLY A 21 -1.30 -4.23 4.13
N ALA A 22 -1.33 -3.25 5.04
CA ALA A 22 -0.61 -3.34 6.30
C ALA A 22 -1.48 -2.85 7.46
N ASP A 23 -1.35 -3.49 8.60
CA ASP A 23 -2.05 -3.13 9.82
C ASP A 23 -1.71 -1.71 10.27
N ALA A 24 -2.73 -0.89 10.53
CA ALA A 24 -2.58 0.52 10.85
C ALA A 24 -1.91 0.75 12.23
N GLY A 25 -2.02 -0.21 13.15
CA GLY A 25 -1.40 -0.14 14.48
C GLY A 25 0.08 -0.49 14.42
N THR A 26 0.43 -1.64 13.88
CA THR A 26 1.78 -2.23 13.89
C THR A 26 2.60 -1.92 12.65
N GLY A 27 1.96 -1.67 11.51
CA GLY A 27 2.60 -1.56 10.20
C GLY A 27 2.97 -2.92 9.58
N TYR A 28 2.56 -4.05 10.17
CA TYR A 28 2.85 -5.37 9.61
C TYR A 28 2.04 -5.62 8.35
N VAL A 29 2.73 -6.08 7.32
CA VAL A 29 2.11 -6.42 6.03
C VAL A 29 1.34 -7.73 6.16
N HIS A 30 0.06 -7.68 5.81
CA HIS A 30 -0.83 -8.86 5.81
C HIS A 30 -1.20 -9.32 4.39
N THR A 31 -1.15 -8.41 3.41
CA THR A 31 -1.48 -8.71 2.02
C THR A 31 -0.42 -8.14 1.09
N VAL A 32 -0.02 -8.90 0.09
CA VAL A 32 0.90 -8.46 -0.96
C VAL A 32 0.32 -8.87 -2.30
N THR A 33 0.12 -7.92 -3.21
CA THR A 33 -0.24 -8.19 -4.60
C THR A 33 0.76 -7.55 -5.56
N ALA A 34 0.75 -7.99 -6.79
CA ALA A 34 1.65 -7.47 -7.81
C ALA A 34 0.95 -7.41 -9.17
N THR A 35 1.07 -6.26 -9.82
CA THR A 35 0.49 -6.00 -11.14
C THR A 35 1.53 -5.52 -12.13
N ALA A 36 1.17 -5.49 -13.40
CA ALA A 36 1.93 -4.75 -14.40
C ALA A 36 2.01 -3.26 -14.00
N ALA A 37 3.12 -2.60 -14.33
CA ALA A 37 3.37 -1.23 -13.88
C ALA A 37 2.35 -0.19 -14.37
N ASN A 38 1.58 -0.49 -15.42
CA ASN A 38 0.54 0.37 -15.98
C ASN A 38 -0.84 0.21 -15.33
N VAL A 39 -1.06 -0.83 -14.50
CA VAL A 39 -2.33 -1.03 -13.79
C VAL A 39 -2.52 0.09 -12.76
N HIS A 40 -3.73 0.61 -12.67
CA HIS A 40 -4.04 1.68 -11.73
C HIS A 40 -4.17 1.13 -10.31
N ASP A 41 -3.68 1.86 -9.30
CA ASP A 41 -3.70 1.42 -7.90
C ASP A 41 -5.13 1.18 -7.40
N LEU A 42 -6.10 1.95 -7.92
CA LEU A 42 -7.52 1.80 -7.61
C LEU A 42 -8.09 0.42 -8.02
N ASP A 43 -7.58 -0.17 -9.10
CA ASP A 43 -8.04 -1.49 -9.58
C ASP A 43 -7.60 -2.62 -8.63
N GLU A 44 -6.56 -2.37 -7.84
CA GLU A 44 -6.05 -3.30 -6.83
C GLU A 44 -6.65 -3.11 -5.43
N ALA A 45 -7.51 -2.10 -5.24
CA ALA A 45 -8.09 -1.78 -3.94
C ALA A 45 -8.78 -3.00 -3.29
N VAL A 46 -9.57 -3.73 -4.06
CA VAL A 46 -10.31 -4.92 -3.59
C VAL A 46 -9.38 -6.07 -3.15
N HIS A 47 -8.17 -6.13 -3.69
CA HIS A 47 -7.23 -7.23 -3.45
C HIS A 47 -6.28 -6.97 -2.27
N VAL A 48 -6.17 -5.73 -1.80
CA VAL A 48 -5.28 -5.37 -0.68
C VAL A 48 -6.00 -5.16 0.64
N VAL A 49 -7.33 -5.02 0.61
CA VAL A 49 -8.17 -4.95 1.81
C VAL A 49 -8.67 -6.33 2.24
N ARG A 50 -9.10 -6.45 3.48
CA ARG A 50 -9.59 -7.70 4.07
C ARG A 50 -11.01 -7.49 4.61
N ALA A 51 -11.76 -8.58 4.71
CA ALA A 51 -13.14 -8.56 5.22
C ALA A 51 -13.26 -8.08 6.67
N ASP A 52 -12.19 -8.22 7.45
CA ASP A 52 -12.10 -7.79 8.86
C ASP A 52 -11.53 -6.38 9.05
N ASP A 53 -11.21 -5.65 7.96
CA ASP A 53 -10.79 -4.27 8.04
C ASP A 53 -12.01 -3.36 8.34
N GLU A 54 -11.91 -2.54 9.38
CA GLU A 54 -12.93 -1.53 9.72
C GLU A 54 -12.64 -0.18 9.04
N VAL A 55 -11.37 0.21 9.02
CA VAL A 55 -10.91 1.50 8.47
C VAL A 55 -9.67 1.29 7.61
N VAL A 56 -9.70 1.81 6.40
CA VAL A 56 -8.56 1.78 5.46
C VAL A 56 -8.03 3.18 5.23
N TYR A 57 -6.74 3.39 5.48
CA TYR A 57 -6.01 4.62 5.20
C TYR A 57 -5.25 4.48 3.90
N ALA A 58 -5.67 5.19 2.87
CA ALA A 58 -5.11 5.07 1.53
C ALA A 58 -4.58 6.41 0.98
N ASP A 59 -3.69 6.35 0.00
CA ASP A 59 -3.23 7.53 -0.71
C ASP A 59 -4.26 8.06 -1.72
N ALA A 60 -3.97 9.20 -2.36
CA ALA A 60 -4.88 9.82 -3.31
C ALA A 60 -5.13 8.98 -4.58
N GLY A 61 -4.33 7.96 -4.84
CA GLY A 61 -4.52 7.01 -5.94
C GLY A 61 -5.75 6.13 -5.76
N TYR A 62 -6.21 5.94 -4.52
CA TYR A 62 -7.39 5.15 -4.16
C TYR A 62 -8.68 5.97 -4.06
N GLN A 63 -8.69 7.20 -4.55
CA GLN A 63 -9.91 8.04 -4.57
C GLN A 63 -11.03 7.36 -5.37
N GLY A 64 -12.17 7.13 -4.70
CA GLY A 64 -13.32 6.44 -5.27
C GLY A 64 -13.35 4.93 -5.02
N ALA A 65 -12.41 4.35 -4.27
CA ALA A 65 -12.37 2.92 -3.97
C ALA A 65 -13.69 2.40 -3.39
N ALA A 66 -14.28 3.09 -2.40
CA ALA A 66 -15.55 2.71 -1.79
C ALA A 66 -16.75 2.65 -2.78
N LYS A 67 -16.62 3.31 -3.94
CA LYS A 67 -17.67 3.35 -4.97
C LYS A 67 -17.49 2.31 -6.07
N ARG A 68 -16.40 1.55 -6.03
CA ARG A 68 -16.16 0.48 -7.01
C ARG A 68 -17.18 -0.64 -6.79
N PRO A 69 -17.79 -1.19 -7.84
CA PRO A 69 -18.77 -2.28 -7.71
C PRO A 69 -18.23 -3.46 -6.90
N GLU A 70 -16.97 -3.83 -7.13
CA GLU A 70 -16.30 -4.94 -6.44
C GLU A 70 -16.20 -4.75 -4.92
N ILE A 71 -16.28 -3.50 -4.45
CA ILE A 71 -16.26 -3.14 -3.02
C ILE A 71 -17.66 -2.80 -2.54
N ALA A 72 -18.40 -1.98 -3.28
CA ALA A 72 -19.72 -1.48 -2.85
C ALA A 72 -20.79 -2.58 -2.81
N GLU A 73 -20.71 -3.57 -3.69
CA GLU A 73 -21.64 -4.70 -3.78
C GLU A 73 -21.19 -5.90 -2.94
N ASN A 74 -19.99 -5.87 -2.39
CA ASN A 74 -19.49 -6.91 -1.49
C ASN A 74 -19.94 -6.65 -0.06
N GLU A 75 -20.65 -7.58 0.57
CA GLU A 75 -21.25 -7.42 1.89
C GLU A 75 -20.23 -7.07 2.97
N ASP A 76 -19.05 -7.66 2.94
CA ASP A 76 -18.01 -7.42 3.93
C ASP A 76 -17.22 -6.13 3.66
N LEU A 77 -16.85 -5.89 2.40
CA LEU A 77 -16.01 -4.76 2.03
C LEU A 77 -16.76 -3.41 2.00
N SER A 78 -18.07 -3.44 1.78
CA SER A 78 -18.91 -2.22 1.79
C SER A 78 -18.98 -1.54 3.16
N ARG A 79 -18.69 -2.27 4.24
CA ARG A 79 -18.64 -1.75 5.62
C ARG A 79 -17.37 -0.96 5.92
N ILE A 80 -16.34 -1.09 5.09
CA ILE A 80 -15.03 -0.46 5.33
C ILE A 80 -15.15 1.07 5.20
N THR A 81 -14.69 1.78 6.20
CA THR A 81 -14.55 3.24 6.16
C THR A 81 -13.25 3.63 5.48
N TRP A 82 -13.34 4.25 4.29
CA TRP A 82 -12.19 4.68 3.51
C TRP A 82 -11.73 6.09 3.89
N GLN A 83 -10.54 6.21 4.45
CA GLN A 83 -9.84 7.44 4.78
C GLN A 83 -8.77 7.73 3.71
N VAL A 84 -9.22 8.26 2.56
CA VAL A 84 -8.33 8.49 1.41
C VAL A 84 -7.72 9.89 1.47
N ALA A 85 -6.41 9.98 1.26
CA ALA A 85 -5.69 11.25 1.25
C ALA A 85 -6.29 12.24 0.24
N PRO A 86 -6.42 13.52 0.60
CA PRO A 86 -6.84 14.54 -0.33
C PRO A 86 -5.79 14.75 -1.43
N ARG A 87 -6.25 15.11 -2.63
CA ARG A 87 -5.36 15.52 -3.72
C ARG A 87 -4.67 16.83 -3.37
N LYS A 88 -3.46 17.06 -3.87
CA LYS A 88 -2.64 18.26 -3.59
C LYS A 88 -3.39 19.60 -3.81
N GLY A 89 -4.28 19.65 -4.80
CA GLY A 89 -5.09 20.86 -5.06
C GLY A 89 -6.06 21.19 -3.91
N VAL A 90 -6.66 20.16 -3.31
CA VAL A 90 -7.64 20.31 -2.22
C VAL A 90 -6.97 20.77 -0.92
N LEU A 91 -5.72 20.37 -0.66
CA LEU A 91 -4.98 20.76 0.55
C LEU A 91 -4.88 22.28 0.74
N LYS A 92 -4.89 23.05 -0.36
CA LYS A 92 -4.80 24.52 -0.31
C LYS A 92 -6.08 25.19 0.20
N THR A 93 -7.23 24.55 0.01
CA THR A 93 -8.56 25.07 0.36
C THR A 93 -9.14 24.46 1.63
N MET A 94 -8.41 23.54 2.28
CA MET A 94 -8.86 22.89 3.51
C MET A 94 -8.84 23.84 4.70
N THR A 95 -9.82 23.65 5.60
CA THR A 95 -9.84 24.33 6.91
C THR A 95 -8.68 23.82 7.78
N ASP A 96 -8.32 24.56 8.82
CA ASP A 96 -7.25 24.12 9.74
C ASP A 96 -7.62 22.82 10.48
N HIS A 97 -8.89 22.65 10.80
CA HIS A 97 -9.40 21.39 11.38
C HIS A 97 -9.18 20.20 10.44
N ASP A 98 -9.56 20.34 9.17
CA ASP A 98 -9.38 19.27 8.17
C ASP A 98 -7.90 18.97 7.91
N ARG A 99 -7.02 19.99 7.97
CA ARG A 99 -5.56 19.79 7.86
C ARG A 99 -5.01 18.97 9.01
N VAL A 100 -5.48 19.19 10.25
CA VAL A 100 -5.08 18.38 11.41
C VAL A 100 -5.51 16.92 11.23
N LEU A 101 -6.74 16.69 10.79
CA LEU A 101 -7.24 15.33 10.49
C LEU A 101 -6.42 14.65 9.38
N ALA A 102 -6.18 15.35 8.28
CA ALA A 102 -5.37 14.86 7.17
C ALA A 102 -3.92 14.53 7.60
N SER A 103 -3.34 15.33 8.49
CA SER A 103 -2.01 15.08 9.06
C SER A 103 -1.97 13.81 9.92
N ARG A 104 -2.99 13.57 10.76
CA ARG A 104 -3.11 12.34 11.55
C ARG A 104 -3.25 11.12 10.65
N GLN A 105 -4.08 11.18 9.62
CA GLN A 105 -4.25 10.12 8.63
C GLN A 105 -2.94 9.86 7.87
N ALA A 106 -2.20 10.90 7.51
CA ALA A 106 -0.89 10.78 6.86
C ALA A 106 0.14 10.08 7.77
N SER A 107 0.11 10.33 9.08
CA SER A 107 0.97 9.64 10.05
C SER A 107 0.68 8.14 10.11
N VAL A 108 -0.59 7.72 10.07
CA VAL A 108 -0.94 6.29 10.00
C VAL A 108 -0.45 5.69 8.69
N ARG A 109 -0.70 6.34 7.54
CA ARG A 109 -0.23 5.88 6.24
C ARG A 109 1.29 5.75 6.14
N ALA A 110 2.04 6.62 6.81
CA ALA A 110 3.51 6.57 6.79
C ALA A 110 4.05 5.23 7.33
N LYS A 111 3.30 4.49 8.14
CA LYS A 111 3.70 3.16 8.62
C LYS A 111 3.87 2.15 7.50
N VAL A 112 3.10 2.24 6.43
CA VAL A 112 3.24 1.41 5.23
C VAL A 112 4.60 1.61 4.52
N GLU A 113 5.22 2.75 4.69
CA GLU A 113 6.53 3.02 4.10
C GLU A 113 7.65 2.22 4.78
N HIS A 114 7.50 1.87 6.07
CA HIS A 114 8.50 1.13 6.84
C HIS A 114 8.84 -0.25 6.23
N PRO A 115 7.88 -1.16 5.97
CA PRO A 115 8.20 -2.43 5.33
C PRO A 115 8.81 -2.26 3.93
N PHE A 116 8.38 -1.27 3.15
CA PHE A 116 9.03 -0.96 1.87
C PHE A 116 10.47 -0.50 2.05
N LEU A 117 10.75 0.31 3.07
CA LEU A 117 12.11 0.76 3.39
C LEU A 117 13.01 -0.43 3.74
N ILE A 118 12.54 -1.35 4.58
CA ILE A 118 13.27 -2.57 4.95
C ILE A 118 13.57 -3.41 3.69
N VAL A 119 12.57 -3.67 2.86
CA VAL A 119 12.72 -4.46 1.64
C VAL A 119 13.73 -3.82 0.68
N LYS A 120 13.70 -2.51 0.52
CA LYS A 120 14.59 -1.80 -0.41
C LYS A 120 16.00 -1.62 0.15
N ARG A 121 16.13 -1.20 1.42
CA ARG A 121 17.41 -0.85 2.05
C ARG A 121 18.08 -2.05 2.68
N ASP A 122 17.36 -2.75 3.58
CA ASP A 122 17.97 -3.79 4.42
C ASP A 122 18.11 -5.11 3.63
N PHE A 123 17.16 -5.41 2.73
CA PHE A 123 17.20 -6.60 1.86
C PHE A 123 17.69 -6.30 0.44
N ALA A 124 18.10 -5.06 0.15
CA ALA A 124 18.66 -4.62 -1.13
C ALA A 124 17.80 -4.98 -2.36
N PHE A 125 16.47 -4.97 -2.23
CA PHE A 125 15.57 -5.20 -3.34
C PHE A 125 15.44 -3.93 -4.20
N THR A 126 16.38 -3.72 -5.12
CA THR A 126 16.44 -2.53 -5.99
C THR A 126 15.79 -2.75 -7.36
N LYS A 127 15.68 -4.02 -7.80
CA LYS A 127 15.09 -4.41 -9.08
C LYS A 127 14.49 -5.81 -9.02
N THR A 128 13.57 -6.11 -9.94
CA THR A 128 13.02 -7.46 -10.13
C THR A 128 14.14 -8.43 -10.53
N ARG A 129 14.14 -9.62 -9.92
CA ARG A 129 15.17 -10.65 -10.17
C ARG A 129 14.70 -11.77 -11.07
N TYR A 130 13.38 -11.97 -11.14
CA TYR A 130 12.80 -13.11 -11.87
C TYR A 130 12.00 -12.63 -13.09
N ARG A 131 11.86 -13.50 -14.06
CA ARG A 131 11.02 -13.24 -15.22
C ARG A 131 9.54 -13.46 -14.86
N GLY A 132 8.70 -12.47 -15.18
CA GLY A 132 7.25 -12.51 -14.96
C GLY A 132 6.83 -12.05 -13.55
N ILE A 133 5.54 -11.73 -13.40
CA ILE A 133 4.99 -11.16 -12.17
C ILE A 133 4.92 -12.21 -11.06
N ALA A 134 4.42 -13.42 -11.34
CA ALA A 134 4.18 -14.45 -10.33
C ALA A 134 5.43 -14.83 -9.50
N LYS A 135 6.58 -15.03 -10.17
CA LYS A 135 7.84 -15.36 -9.47
C LYS A 135 8.35 -14.18 -8.62
N ASN A 136 8.17 -12.95 -9.11
CA ASN A 136 8.54 -11.76 -8.33
C ASN A 136 7.56 -11.53 -7.18
N LEU A 137 6.27 -11.83 -7.33
CA LEU A 137 5.29 -11.78 -6.23
C LEU A 137 5.66 -12.77 -5.12
N ASN A 138 6.00 -14.03 -5.45
CA ASN A 138 6.46 -15.00 -4.47
C ASN A 138 7.71 -14.49 -3.72
N HIS A 139 8.66 -13.87 -4.44
CA HIS A 139 9.83 -13.27 -3.81
C HIS A 139 9.45 -12.09 -2.89
N LEU A 140 8.53 -11.22 -3.31
CA LEU A 140 8.02 -10.13 -2.49
C LEU A 140 7.32 -10.62 -1.23
N ASN A 141 6.53 -11.71 -1.31
CA ASN A 141 5.90 -12.32 -0.13
C ASN A 141 6.95 -12.75 0.91
N VAL A 142 8.04 -13.39 0.48
CA VAL A 142 9.14 -13.76 1.38
C VAL A 142 9.80 -12.51 1.99
N LEU A 143 10.08 -11.49 1.17
CA LEU A 143 10.71 -10.26 1.63
C LEU A 143 9.85 -9.51 2.65
N PHE A 144 8.54 -9.35 2.40
CA PHE A 144 7.64 -8.68 3.33
C PHE A 144 7.38 -9.49 4.60
N ALA A 145 7.30 -10.82 4.52
CA ALA A 145 7.26 -11.68 5.70
C ALA A 145 8.53 -11.51 6.55
N SER A 146 9.70 -11.51 5.93
CA SER A 146 10.98 -11.26 6.62
C SER A 146 11.05 -9.84 7.20
N ALA A 147 10.47 -8.84 6.51
CA ALA A 147 10.37 -7.48 7.03
C ALA A 147 9.49 -7.42 8.30
N ASN A 148 8.35 -8.12 8.32
CA ASN A 148 7.50 -8.23 9.51
C ASN A 148 8.26 -8.85 10.69
N TRP A 149 9.03 -9.91 10.45
CA TRP A 149 9.87 -10.54 11.47
C TRP A 149 10.92 -9.56 12.03
N LEU A 150 11.60 -8.83 11.17
CA LEU A 150 12.59 -7.84 11.56
C LEU A 150 11.96 -6.69 12.36
N MET A 151 10.80 -6.20 11.95
CA MET A 151 10.04 -5.18 12.67
C MET A 151 9.63 -5.69 14.06
N ARG A 152 9.14 -6.93 14.15
CA ARG A 152 8.79 -7.56 15.43
C ARG A 152 10.00 -7.70 16.35
N ALA A 153 11.13 -8.20 15.83
CA ALA A 153 12.36 -8.35 16.62
C ALA A 153 12.84 -7.00 17.18
N ARG A 154 12.82 -5.95 16.36
CA ARG A 154 13.18 -4.59 16.80
C ARG A 154 12.22 -4.05 17.86
N ALA A 155 10.91 -4.28 17.73
CA ALA A 155 9.93 -3.86 18.72
C ALA A 155 10.15 -4.57 20.08
N VAL A 156 10.41 -5.87 20.08
CA VAL A 156 10.71 -6.63 21.30
C VAL A 156 12.00 -6.15 21.97
N ALA A 157 13.06 -5.89 21.19
CA ALA A 157 14.32 -5.38 21.70
C ALA A 157 14.24 -3.99 22.35
N LEU A 158 13.21 -3.19 22.01
CA LEU A 158 12.97 -1.88 22.60
C LEU A 158 12.12 -1.94 23.87
N MET A 159 11.51 -3.09 24.17
CA MET A 159 10.66 -3.30 25.35
C MET A 159 11.42 -3.96 26.53
N GLY A 160 12.59 -4.50 26.28
CA GLY A 160 13.47 -5.13 27.29
C GLY A 160 14.66 -4.28 27.61
#